data_ce4147b38a153dee733cbe20ff4bd23d
#
_entry.id   ce4147b38a153dee733cbe20ff4bd23d
#
_cell.length_a   1.000
_cell.length_b   1.000
_cell.length_c   1.000
_cell.angle_alpha   90.00
_cell.angle_beta   90.00
_cell.angle_gamma   90.00
#
_symmetry.space_group_name_H-M   'P 1'
#
loop_
_entity.id
_entity.type
_entity.pdbx_description
1 polymer ?
#
loop_
_entity_poly.entity_id
_entity_poly.type
_entity_poly.pdbx_seq_one_letter_code
_entity_poly.pdbx_strand_id
1 'polypeptide(L)'
;QGFNGHIGDSDIHGSLTYTTGKPRPKLEGDMESRQLRLADLGPLIGVDSGKGTKSKTVKKDVQPSGKVLPADRFETDKWDVMDADVRFKGRRIEHGSSLPISDLSTHIILKNADLRLQPLKFGLAGGSISSNIHLEGDKKPMQGRADIQARRLKLKELMPDVELMQKTLGEMNGDAEIRGTGNSVAALLGNGNGNLKLLMNDGLISRNLMEILGLNV
;
A
#
# COMPACT_ATOMS: atom_id res chain seq x y z
N GLN A 1 -27.06 -3.08 0.86
CA GLN A 1 -27.58 -3.07 -0.53
C GLN A 1 -26.42 -3.30 -1.48
N GLY A 2 -26.66 -4.14 -2.51
CA GLY A 2 -25.68 -4.34 -3.59
C GLY A 2 -25.57 -3.08 -4.45
N PHE A 3 -24.36 -2.75 -4.87
CA PHE A 3 -24.12 -1.64 -5.79
C PHE A 3 -23.17 -2.06 -6.91
N ASN A 4 -23.28 -1.36 -8.01
CA ASN A 4 -22.41 -1.48 -9.17
C ASN A 4 -22.14 -0.06 -9.69
N GLY A 5 -20.93 0.38 -9.68
CA GLY A 5 -20.57 1.76 -10.01
C GLY A 5 -19.12 1.94 -10.39
N HIS A 6 -18.73 3.21 -10.51
CA HIS A 6 -17.35 3.61 -10.78
C HIS A 6 -16.92 4.66 -9.76
N ILE A 7 -15.66 4.61 -9.36
CA ILE A 7 -14.98 5.67 -8.62
C ILE A 7 -13.78 6.06 -9.48
N GLY A 8 -13.81 7.27 -10.06
CA GLY A 8 -12.83 7.65 -11.06
C GLY A 8 -12.90 6.72 -12.27
N ASP A 9 -11.79 6.12 -12.63
CA ASP A 9 -11.68 5.14 -13.72
C ASP A 9 -11.77 3.68 -13.23
N SER A 10 -11.98 3.47 -11.93
CA SER A 10 -12.12 2.14 -11.31
C SER A 10 -13.56 1.67 -11.32
N ASP A 11 -13.78 0.43 -11.71
CA ASP A 11 -15.07 -0.23 -11.53
C ASP A 11 -15.16 -0.78 -10.09
N ILE A 12 -16.27 -0.54 -9.42
CA ILE A 12 -16.49 -1.02 -8.04
C ILE A 12 -17.85 -1.70 -7.94
N HIS A 13 -17.82 -2.94 -7.46
CA HIS A 13 -19.02 -3.75 -7.22
C HIS A 13 -19.04 -4.25 -5.78
N GLY A 14 -20.19 -4.57 -5.26
CA GLY A 14 -20.27 -5.21 -3.96
C GLY A 14 -21.53 -4.89 -3.17
N SER A 15 -21.44 -5.14 -1.90
CA SER A 15 -22.50 -4.81 -0.96
C SER A 15 -21.91 -4.07 0.24
N LEU A 16 -22.49 -2.92 0.55
CA LEU A 16 -22.12 -2.13 1.73
C LEU A 16 -23.36 -1.87 2.58
N THR A 17 -23.18 -2.00 3.87
CA THR A 17 -24.15 -1.65 4.90
C THR A 17 -23.61 -0.49 5.71
N TYR A 18 -24.33 0.62 5.71
CA TYR A 18 -24.02 1.77 6.54
C TYR A 18 -25.00 1.79 7.73
N THR A 19 -24.46 1.72 8.92
CA THR A 19 -25.22 1.73 10.17
C THR A 19 -24.92 3.03 10.90
N THR A 20 -25.96 3.83 11.12
CA THR A 20 -25.86 5.02 11.98
C THR A 20 -25.89 4.59 13.44
N GLY A 21 -25.03 5.16 14.27
CA GLY A 21 -24.96 4.79 15.68
C GLY A 21 -24.01 5.67 16.49
N LYS A 22 -24.04 5.50 17.80
CA LYS A 22 -23.08 6.10 18.72
C LYS A 22 -22.03 5.05 19.12
N PRO A 23 -20.76 5.40 19.32
CA PRO A 23 -20.20 6.77 19.26
C PRO A 23 -20.04 7.32 17.84
N ARG A 24 -20.07 6.47 16.81
CA ARG A 24 -19.91 6.87 15.39
C ARG A 24 -20.59 5.87 14.45
N PRO A 25 -20.88 6.27 13.20
CA PRO A 25 -21.42 5.36 12.19
C PRO A 25 -20.42 4.28 11.81
N LYS A 26 -20.92 3.16 11.28
CA LYS A 26 -20.12 2.03 10.81
C LYS A 26 -20.43 1.67 9.37
N LEU A 27 -19.40 1.38 8.58
CA LEU A 27 -19.50 0.85 7.23
C LEU A 27 -19.00 -0.59 7.21
N GLU A 28 -19.82 -1.53 6.73
CA GLU A 28 -19.48 -2.95 6.65
C GLU A 28 -19.81 -3.51 5.27
N GLY A 29 -19.00 -4.45 4.77
CA GLY A 29 -19.33 -5.19 3.57
C GLY A 29 -18.17 -5.72 2.78
N ASP A 30 -18.50 -6.15 1.56
CA ASP A 30 -17.59 -6.73 0.60
C ASP A 30 -17.59 -5.90 -0.68
N MET A 31 -16.38 -5.61 -1.18
CA MET A 31 -16.17 -4.83 -2.39
C MET A 31 -15.21 -5.58 -3.33
N GLU A 32 -15.51 -5.51 -4.61
CA GLU A 32 -14.68 -6.08 -5.67
C GLU A 32 -14.47 -5.05 -6.79
N SER A 33 -13.29 -5.09 -7.42
CA SER A 33 -12.95 -4.33 -8.62
C SER A 33 -12.23 -5.24 -9.62
N ARG A 34 -12.60 -5.18 -10.88
CA ARG A 34 -11.88 -5.88 -11.96
C ARG A 34 -10.70 -5.05 -12.44
N GLN A 35 -10.89 -3.74 -12.47
CA GLN A 35 -9.88 -2.77 -12.86
C GLN A 35 -9.88 -1.63 -11.86
N LEU A 36 -8.84 -1.58 -11.05
CA LEU A 36 -8.65 -0.62 -9.97
C LEU A 36 -7.47 0.29 -10.28
N ARG A 37 -7.70 1.58 -10.28
CA ARG A 37 -6.63 2.58 -10.27
C ARG A 37 -6.34 2.99 -8.83
N LEU A 38 -5.11 2.80 -8.37
CA LEU A 38 -4.76 3.13 -6.96
C LEU A 38 -5.04 4.59 -6.58
N ALA A 39 -4.90 5.51 -7.54
CA ALA A 39 -5.23 6.92 -7.33
C ALA A 39 -6.71 7.16 -6.94
N ASP A 40 -7.62 6.28 -7.37
CA ASP A 40 -9.04 6.39 -7.08
C ASP A 40 -9.38 5.92 -5.66
N LEU A 41 -8.48 5.15 -5.02
CA LEU A 41 -8.63 4.75 -3.62
C LEU A 41 -8.20 5.85 -2.62
N GLY A 42 -7.46 6.86 -3.07
CA GLY A 42 -6.98 7.95 -2.23
C GLY A 42 -8.08 8.53 -1.33
N PRO A 43 -9.23 8.95 -1.88
CA PRO A 43 -10.34 9.49 -1.08
C PRO A 43 -10.91 8.51 -0.05
N LEU A 44 -10.85 7.19 -0.30
CA LEU A 44 -11.37 6.17 0.61
C LEU A 44 -10.48 5.96 1.85
N ILE A 45 -9.18 6.17 1.70
CA ILE A 45 -8.18 6.02 2.78
C ILE A 45 -7.73 7.36 3.34
N GLY A 46 -8.39 8.47 2.93
CA GLY A 46 -8.05 9.81 3.38
C GLY A 46 -6.72 10.33 2.82
N VAL A 47 -6.35 9.93 1.62
CA VAL A 47 -5.21 10.49 0.86
C VAL A 47 -5.77 11.40 -0.23
N ASP A 48 -5.42 12.67 -0.20
CA ASP A 48 -5.90 13.65 -1.18
C ASP A 48 -5.20 13.46 -2.52
N SER A 49 -5.87 12.81 -3.49
CA SER A 49 -5.34 12.56 -4.85
C SER A 49 -5.36 13.79 -5.76
N GLY A 50 -5.58 14.99 -5.23
CA GLY A 50 -5.42 16.26 -5.95
C GLY A 50 -6.32 16.49 -7.17
N LYS A 51 -7.40 15.72 -7.36
CA LYS A 51 -8.38 15.95 -8.44
C LYS A 51 -9.80 15.95 -7.87
N GLY A 52 -10.28 17.14 -7.51
CA GLY A 52 -11.71 17.34 -7.27
C GLY A 52 -12.01 18.33 -6.16
N THR A 53 -12.03 19.54 -6.49
CA THR A 53 -12.72 20.75 -6.04
C THR A 53 -11.75 21.94 -6.02
N LYS A 54 -12.13 22.98 -6.75
CA LYS A 54 -11.41 24.27 -6.79
C LYS A 54 -11.34 24.84 -5.37
N SER A 55 -10.22 24.68 -4.69
CA SER A 55 -9.87 25.45 -3.51
C SER A 55 -8.39 25.81 -3.57
N LYS A 56 -8.17 27.09 -3.70
CA LYS A 56 -6.97 27.93 -3.52
C LYS A 56 -5.63 27.21 -3.30
N THR A 57 -4.77 27.35 -4.31
CA THR A 57 -3.32 27.52 -4.28
C THR A 57 -2.60 26.98 -3.01
N VAL A 58 -2.41 25.67 -2.96
CA VAL A 58 -1.29 25.08 -2.22
C VAL A 58 -0.31 24.59 -3.28
N LYS A 59 0.95 25.05 -3.17
CA LYS A 59 2.04 24.71 -4.08
C LYS A 59 2.07 23.19 -4.26
N LYS A 60 1.93 22.73 -5.51
CA LYS A 60 2.27 21.36 -5.91
C LYS A 60 3.72 21.14 -5.50
N ASP A 61 3.95 20.38 -4.46
CA ASP A 61 5.22 19.69 -4.30
C ASP A 61 5.25 18.62 -5.40
N VAL A 62 5.87 19.01 -6.52
CA VAL A 62 6.23 18.08 -7.60
C VAL A 62 7.14 17.04 -6.96
N GLN A 63 6.65 15.83 -6.85
CA GLN A 63 7.44 14.70 -6.37
C GLN A 63 8.74 14.66 -7.20
N PRO A 64 9.92 14.78 -6.59
CA PRO A 64 11.17 14.71 -7.35
C PRO A 64 11.21 13.37 -8.09
N SER A 65 11.45 13.40 -9.39
CA SER A 65 11.66 12.23 -10.23
C SER A 65 12.76 11.36 -9.59
N GLY A 66 12.37 10.22 -8.99
CA GLY A 66 13.28 9.30 -8.29
C GLY A 66 12.78 8.75 -6.95
N LYS A 67 11.67 9.23 -6.39
CA LYS A 67 11.09 8.65 -5.16
C LYS A 67 10.09 7.56 -5.53
N VAL A 68 10.40 6.33 -5.18
CA VAL A 68 9.58 5.13 -5.43
C VAL A 68 8.38 5.03 -4.47
N LEU A 69 8.47 5.65 -3.28
CA LEU A 69 7.48 5.51 -2.21
C LEU A 69 6.50 6.68 -2.18
N PRO A 70 5.19 6.42 -1.99
CA PRO A 70 4.19 7.46 -1.83
C PRO A 70 4.52 8.40 -0.67
N ALA A 71 4.60 9.70 -0.95
CA ALA A 71 4.88 10.74 0.04
C ALA A 71 3.61 11.47 0.50
N ASP A 72 2.46 11.15 -0.09
CA ASP A 72 1.17 11.73 0.25
C ASP A 72 0.82 11.45 1.71
N ARG A 73 0.32 12.47 2.39
CA ARG A 73 -0.01 12.37 3.81
C ARG A 73 -1.33 11.67 4.03
N PHE A 74 -1.39 10.83 5.04
CA PHE A 74 -2.65 10.30 5.54
C PHE A 74 -3.41 11.39 6.30
N GLU A 75 -4.68 11.57 5.98
CA GLU A 75 -5.58 12.47 6.70
C GLU A 75 -6.20 11.75 7.90
N THR A 76 -5.39 11.46 8.89
CA THR A 76 -5.79 10.67 10.08
C THR A 76 -6.93 11.32 10.88
N ASP A 77 -7.12 12.63 10.76
CA ASP A 77 -8.23 13.34 11.40
C ASP A 77 -9.60 12.87 10.85
N LYS A 78 -9.63 12.31 9.64
CA LYS A 78 -10.84 11.72 9.03
C LYS A 78 -11.10 10.29 9.49
N TRP A 79 -10.12 9.61 10.07
CA TRP A 79 -10.24 8.22 10.49
C TRP A 79 -11.09 8.03 11.73
N ASP A 80 -11.37 9.11 12.45
CA ASP A 80 -12.21 9.08 13.65
C ASP A 80 -13.69 9.42 13.37
N VAL A 81 -14.04 9.69 12.11
CA VAL A 81 -15.40 10.07 11.72
C VAL A 81 -16.33 8.86 11.59
N MET A 82 -15.79 7.71 11.20
CA MET A 82 -16.56 6.49 10.91
C MET A 82 -15.70 5.25 11.17
N ASP A 83 -16.32 4.21 11.73
CA ASP A 83 -15.72 2.88 11.78
C ASP A 83 -15.97 2.14 10.46
N ALA A 84 -15.02 1.27 10.04
CA ALA A 84 -15.18 0.47 8.85
C ALA A 84 -14.72 -0.98 9.07
N ASP A 85 -15.42 -1.92 8.45
CA ASP A 85 -15.08 -3.35 8.39
C ASP A 85 -15.41 -3.84 6.98
N VAL A 86 -14.43 -3.73 6.06
CA VAL A 86 -14.64 -3.93 4.64
C VAL A 86 -13.64 -4.93 4.07
N ARG A 87 -14.12 -5.96 3.39
CA ARG A 87 -13.27 -6.83 2.58
C ARG A 87 -13.22 -6.30 1.16
N PHE A 88 -12.02 -6.17 0.64
CA PHE A 88 -11.79 -5.67 -0.71
C PHE A 88 -10.99 -6.66 -1.55
N LYS A 89 -11.38 -6.83 -2.82
CA LYS A 89 -10.64 -7.58 -3.83
C LYS A 89 -10.51 -6.77 -5.11
N GLY A 90 -9.29 -6.71 -5.66
CA GLY A 90 -9.00 -6.05 -6.95
C GLY A 90 -8.18 -6.98 -7.84
N ARG A 91 -8.64 -7.24 -9.07
CA ARG A 91 -7.94 -8.18 -9.96
C ARG A 91 -6.75 -7.52 -10.66
N ARG A 92 -6.99 -6.45 -11.39
CA ARG A 92 -5.97 -5.69 -12.10
C ARG A 92 -5.83 -4.33 -11.44
N ILE A 93 -4.61 -4.02 -11.00
CA ILE A 93 -4.32 -2.76 -10.33
C ILE A 93 -3.49 -1.92 -11.28
N GLU A 94 -4.02 -0.78 -11.69
CA GLU A 94 -3.31 0.22 -12.47
C GLU A 94 -2.62 1.19 -11.52
N HIS A 95 -1.31 1.17 -11.55
CA HIS A 95 -0.45 2.14 -10.88
C HIS A 95 0.42 2.81 -11.93
N GLY A 96 0.51 4.14 -11.91
CA GLY A 96 1.15 4.96 -12.96
C GLY A 96 2.66 4.75 -13.17
N SER A 97 3.24 3.67 -12.65
CA SER A 97 4.62 3.27 -12.83
C SER A 97 4.73 1.78 -13.16
N SER A 98 5.88 1.38 -13.62
CA SER A 98 6.25 0.15 -14.31
C SER A 98 6.06 -1.19 -13.56
N LEU A 99 5.56 -1.22 -12.32
CA LEU A 99 5.37 -2.48 -11.58
C LEU A 99 3.89 -2.88 -11.56
N PRO A 100 3.48 -3.90 -12.33
CA PRO A 100 2.11 -4.37 -12.32
C PRO A 100 1.80 -5.10 -11.01
N ILE A 101 0.81 -4.58 -10.28
CA ILE A 101 0.21 -5.21 -9.12
C ILE A 101 -1.03 -5.97 -9.58
N SER A 102 -1.19 -7.21 -9.14
CA SER A 102 -2.35 -8.05 -9.44
C SER A 102 -2.95 -8.65 -8.17
N ASP A 103 -4.19 -9.12 -8.30
CA ASP A 103 -4.86 -9.95 -7.30
C ASP A 103 -4.79 -9.39 -5.87
N LEU A 104 -5.03 -8.08 -5.76
CA LEU A 104 -5.12 -7.40 -4.46
C LEU A 104 -6.29 -7.94 -3.65
N SER A 105 -6.03 -8.34 -2.44
CA SER A 105 -7.07 -8.65 -1.47
C SER A 105 -6.69 -8.13 -0.09
N THR A 106 -7.67 -7.54 0.60
CA THR A 106 -7.44 -7.04 1.94
C THR A 106 -8.72 -7.02 2.76
N HIS A 107 -8.58 -7.16 4.07
CA HIS A 107 -9.61 -6.87 5.06
C HIS A 107 -9.22 -5.57 5.77
N ILE A 108 -10.01 -4.54 5.56
CA ILE A 108 -9.82 -3.19 6.09
C ILE A 108 -10.67 -3.08 7.36
N ILE A 109 -10.03 -2.87 8.48
CA ILE A 109 -10.68 -2.62 9.76
C ILE A 109 -10.22 -1.24 10.24
N LEU A 110 -11.15 -0.31 10.34
CA LEU A 110 -10.92 1.02 10.89
C LEU A 110 -11.80 1.19 12.11
N LYS A 111 -11.20 1.43 13.27
CA LYS A 111 -11.92 1.64 14.52
C LYS A 111 -11.17 2.61 15.42
N ASN A 112 -11.81 3.70 15.85
CA ASN A 112 -11.20 4.71 16.72
C ASN A 112 -9.88 5.26 16.15
N ALA A 113 -9.82 5.61 14.87
CA ALA A 113 -8.60 5.99 14.15
C ALA A 113 -7.48 4.94 14.10
N ASP A 114 -7.74 3.71 14.52
CA ASP A 114 -6.85 2.55 14.38
C ASP A 114 -7.20 1.83 13.09
N LEU A 115 -6.28 1.84 12.10
CA LEU A 115 -6.45 1.20 10.79
C LEU A 115 -5.64 -0.08 10.72
N ARG A 116 -6.30 -1.18 10.37
CA ARG A 116 -5.67 -2.48 10.14
C ARG A 116 -6.01 -2.99 8.76
N LEU A 117 -4.99 -3.47 8.05
CA LEU A 117 -5.11 -4.23 6.82
C LEU A 117 -4.61 -5.65 7.10
N GLN A 118 -5.53 -6.61 7.29
CA GLN A 118 -5.19 -7.95 7.80
C GLN A 118 -6.02 -9.05 7.14
N PRO A 119 -5.47 -9.77 6.18
CA PRO A 119 -4.20 -9.55 5.49
C PRO A 119 -4.34 -8.52 4.37
N LEU A 120 -3.21 -7.92 3.95
CA LEU A 120 -3.04 -7.28 2.67
C LEU A 120 -2.22 -8.21 1.77
N LYS A 121 -2.80 -8.71 0.69
CA LYS A 121 -2.15 -9.63 -0.25
C LYS A 121 -2.23 -9.10 -1.66
N PHE A 122 -1.15 -9.25 -2.43
CA PHE A 122 -1.13 -8.92 -3.86
C PHE A 122 0.00 -9.63 -4.60
N GLY A 123 -0.17 -9.80 -5.91
CA GLY A 123 0.87 -10.24 -6.82
C GLY A 123 1.79 -9.09 -7.21
N LEU A 124 3.09 -9.32 -7.28
CA LEU A 124 4.11 -8.35 -7.68
C LEU A 124 5.29 -9.08 -8.31
N ALA A 125 5.78 -8.59 -9.45
CA ALA A 125 6.98 -9.10 -10.11
C ALA A 125 7.01 -10.64 -10.23
N GLY A 126 5.89 -11.23 -10.67
CA GLY A 126 5.73 -12.68 -10.85
C GLY A 126 5.68 -13.50 -9.56
N GLY A 127 5.80 -12.87 -8.39
CA GLY A 127 5.67 -13.45 -7.06
C GLY A 127 4.47 -12.91 -6.30
N SER A 128 4.53 -12.97 -4.98
CA SER A 128 3.45 -12.50 -4.10
C SER A 128 3.96 -11.79 -2.85
N ILE A 129 3.19 -10.82 -2.41
CA ILE A 129 3.35 -10.13 -1.13
C ILE A 129 2.14 -10.46 -0.24
N SER A 130 2.41 -10.78 1.02
CA SER A 130 1.41 -10.87 2.08
C SER A 130 1.87 -10.03 3.26
N SER A 131 1.01 -9.17 3.78
CA SER A 131 1.36 -8.26 4.87
C SER A 131 0.21 -8.12 5.85
N ASN A 132 0.55 -7.88 7.12
CA ASN A 132 -0.37 -7.35 8.11
C ASN A 132 0.12 -5.94 8.48
N ILE A 133 -0.73 -4.94 8.25
CA ILE A 133 -0.41 -3.54 8.50
C ILE A 133 -1.31 -3.01 9.61
N HIS A 134 -0.73 -2.30 10.55
CA HIS A 134 -1.43 -1.64 11.63
C HIS A 134 -0.93 -0.19 11.75
N LEU A 135 -1.85 0.76 11.66
CA LEU A 135 -1.58 2.20 11.74
C LEU A 135 -2.43 2.83 12.84
N GLU A 136 -1.79 3.46 13.81
CA GLU A 136 -2.43 4.16 14.94
C GLU A 136 -2.51 5.65 14.61
N GLY A 137 -3.63 6.07 14.00
CA GLY A 137 -3.85 7.44 13.54
C GLY A 137 -4.13 8.44 14.66
N ASP A 138 -4.48 7.98 15.87
CA ASP A 138 -4.67 8.79 17.06
C ASP A 138 -3.34 9.28 17.68
N LYS A 139 -2.23 8.63 17.34
CA LYS A 139 -0.89 9.02 17.81
C LYS A 139 -0.33 10.20 17.03
N LYS A 140 0.44 11.04 17.68
CA LYS A 140 1.13 12.20 17.08
C LYS A 140 2.61 12.20 17.48
N PRO A 141 3.53 11.82 16.56
CA PRO A 141 3.29 11.37 15.18
C PRO A 141 2.58 10.02 15.12
N MET A 142 1.86 9.77 14.03
CA MET A 142 1.22 8.49 13.76
C MET A 142 2.25 7.36 13.85
N GLN A 143 1.86 6.23 14.42
CA GLN A 143 2.69 5.04 14.53
C GLN A 143 2.18 3.98 13.55
N GLY A 144 3.12 3.22 12.99
CA GLY A 144 2.80 2.13 12.09
C GLY A 144 3.65 0.89 12.33
N ARG A 145 3.04 -0.26 12.13
CA ARG A 145 3.70 -1.56 12.12
C ARG A 145 3.27 -2.33 10.87
N ALA A 146 4.24 -2.99 10.23
CA ALA A 146 3.99 -3.89 9.12
C ALA A 146 4.80 -5.18 9.31
N ASP A 147 4.12 -6.32 9.19
CA ASP A 147 4.72 -7.64 9.08
C ASP A 147 4.54 -8.08 7.61
N ILE A 148 5.63 -8.22 6.85
CA ILE A 148 5.62 -8.39 5.40
C ILE A 148 6.31 -9.70 5.04
N GLN A 149 5.69 -10.46 4.15
CA GLN A 149 6.25 -11.67 3.55
C GLN A 149 6.24 -11.53 2.04
N ALA A 150 7.41 -11.60 1.43
CA ALA A 150 7.61 -11.62 -0.01
C ALA A 150 8.03 -13.01 -0.45
N ARG A 151 7.43 -13.54 -1.52
CA ARG A 151 7.72 -14.88 -2.04
C ARG A 151 7.87 -14.85 -3.54
N ARG A 152 8.99 -15.44 -4.01
CA ARG A 152 9.31 -15.64 -5.43
C ARG A 152 9.26 -14.36 -6.28
N LEU A 153 9.71 -13.23 -5.74
CA LEU A 153 9.81 -12.00 -6.49
C LEU A 153 10.95 -12.10 -7.49
N LYS A 154 10.69 -11.93 -8.77
CA LYS A 154 11.70 -11.94 -9.82
C LYS A 154 12.39 -10.61 -9.87
N LEU A 155 13.70 -10.59 -9.62
CA LEU A 155 14.50 -9.36 -9.53
C LEU A 155 14.47 -8.54 -10.81
N LYS A 156 14.51 -9.18 -11.98
CA LYS A 156 14.42 -8.52 -13.27
C LYS A 156 13.10 -7.77 -13.50
N GLU A 157 12.02 -8.25 -12.89
CA GLU A 157 10.70 -7.62 -12.98
C GLU A 157 10.52 -6.51 -11.94
N LEU A 158 11.24 -6.59 -10.80
CA LEU A 158 11.24 -5.54 -9.78
C LEU A 158 11.98 -4.28 -10.20
N MET A 159 13.06 -4.45 -10.96
CA MET A 159 13.96 -3.37 -11.37
C MET A 159 14.26 -3.45 -12.87
N PRO A 160 13.28 -3.20 -13.74
CA PRO A 160 13.44 -3.35 -15.19
C PRO A 160 14.48 -2.40 -15.78
N ASP A 161 14.70 -1.24 -15.17
CA ASP A 161 15.63 -0.21 -15.65
C ASP A 161 17.09 -0.40 -15.18
N VAL A 162 17.34 -1.42 -14.35
CA VAL A 162 18.68 -1.72 -13.84
C VAL A 162 19.30 -2.85 -14.68
N GLU A 163 20.24 -2.51 -15.55
CA GLU A 163 20.88 -3.45 -16.50
C GLU A 163 21.45 -4.70 -15.81
N LEU A 164 22.03 -4.55 -14.62
CA LEU A 164 22.55 -5.66 -13.83
C LEU A 164 21.44 -6.66 -13.45
N MET A 165 20.22 -6.16 -13.17
CA MET A 165 19.07 -6.98 -12.79
C MET A 165 18.49 -7.74 -13.97
N GLN A 166 18.61 -7.22 -15.20
CA GLN A 166 18.14 -7.89 -16.41
C GLN A 166 18.89 -9.22 -16.66
N LYS A 167 20.13 -9.31 -16.21
CA LYS A 167 20.96 -10.52 -16.32
C LYS A 167 20.79 -11.49 -15.15
N THR A 168 20.04 -11.09 -14.12
CA THR A 168 19.83 -11.88 -12.91
C THR A 168 18.55 -12.69 -13.03
N LEU A 169 18.65 -13.99 -13.12
CA LEU A 169 17.51 -14.91 -13.21
C LEU A 169 16.91 -15.27 -11.83
N GLY A 170 17.46 -14.71 -10.76
CA GLY A 170 17.11 -15.10 -9.41
C GLY A 170 15.73 -14.64 -8.92
N GLU A 171 15.18 -15.44 -8.04
CA GLU A 171 13.98 -15.12 -7.26
C GLU A 171 14.38 -14.71 -5.85
N MET A 172 13.70 -13.67 -5.33
CA MET A 172 13.87 -13.19 -3.97
C MET A 172 12.70 -13.61 -3.10
N ASN A 173 13.01 -14.12 -1.93
CA ASN A 173 12.08 -14.31 -0.82
C ASN A 173 12.51 -13.41 0.33
N GLY A 174 11.57 -12.90 1.10
CA GLY A 174 11.91 -12.04 2.21
C GLY A 174 10.82 -12.02 3.28
N ASP A 175 11.25 -11.80 4.51
CA ASP A 175 10.38 -11.54 5.65
C ASP A 175 10.87 -10.25 6.32
N ALA A 176 9.97 -9.31 6.55
CA ALA A 176 10.29 -8.04 7.18
C ALA A 176 9.28 -7.71 8.28
N GLU A 177 9.78 -7.27 9.42
CA GLU A 177 9.02 -6.61 10.47
C GLU A 177 9.49 -5.16 10.55
N ILE A 178 8.59 -4.22 10.34
CA ILE A 178 8.90 -2.79 10.33
C ILE A 178 7.99 -2.08 11.31
N ARG A 179 8.57 -1.17 12.10
CA ARG A 179 7.85 -0.23 12.96
C ARG A 179 8.38 1.16 12.66
N GLY A 180 7.49 2.11 12.43
CA GLY A 180 7.90 3.45 12.08
C GLY A 180 6.93 4.51 12.59
N THR A 181 7.36 5.76 12.50
CA THR A 181 6.54 6.93 12.84
C THR A 181 6.50 7.90 11.68
N GLY A 182 5.35 8.49 11.44
CA GLY A 182 5.16 9.45 10.35
C GLY A 182 3.77 9.36 9.76
N ASN A 183 3.38 10.33 8.97
CA ASN A 183 2.04 10.44 8.41
C ASN A 183 1.96 10.17 6.90
N SER A 184 2.93 9.45 6.34
CA SER A 184 2.96 8.97 4.97
C SER A 184 3.70 7.64 4.90
N VAL A 185 3.53 6.87 3.82
CA VAL A 185 4.28 5.63 3.61
C VAL A 185 5.78 5.90 3.60
N ALA A 186 6.21 6.95 2.89
CA ALA A 186 7.62 7.34 2.84
C ALA A 186 8.18 7.72 4.23
N ALA A 187 7.42 8.46 5.05
CA ALA A 187 7.84 8.84 6.40
C ALA A 187 7.90 7.65 7.36
N LEU A 188 6.90 6.74 7.30
CA LEU A 188 6.87 5.53 8.12
C LEU A 188 8.07 4.62 7.83
N LEU A 189 8.41 4.44 6.56
CA LEU A 189 9.55 3.62 6.15
C LEU A 189 10.88 4.34 6.38
N GLY A 190 10.96 5.66 6.12
CA GLY A 190 12.16 6.46 6.33
C GLY A 190 12.57 6.59 7.81
N ASN A 191 11.60 6.56 8.73
CA ASN A 191 11.82 6.55 10.19
C ASN A 191 11.63 5.14 10.78
N GLY A 192 11.65 4.12 9.91
CA GLY A 192 11.39 2.75 10.29
C GLY A 192 12.57 2.07 10.97
N ASN A 193 12.25 1.22 11.94
CA ASN A 193 13.16 0.25 12.53
C ASN A 193 12.58 -1.13 12.35
N GLY A 194 13.41 -2.16 12.25
CA GLY A 194 12.88 -3.51 12.15
C GLY A 194 13.91 -4.55 11.77
N ASN A 195 13.40 -5.72 11.44
CA ASN A 195 14.19 -6.85 11.01
C ASN A 195 13.84 -7.17 9.55
N LEU A 196 14.86 -7.45 8.76
CA LEU A 196 14.72 -7.89 7.39
C LEU A 196 15.50 -9.19 7.20
N LYS A 197 14.84 -10.22 6.68
CA LYS A 197 15.47 -11.47 6.25
C LYS A 197 15.25 -11.61 4.76
N LEU A 198 16.33 -11.77 3.99
CA LEU A 198 16.28 -12.00 2.56
C LEU A 198 16.92 -13.33 2.22
N LEU A 199 16.28 -14.07 1.35
CA LEU A 199 16.80 -15.30 0.75
C LEU A 199 16.67 -15.19 -0.76
N MET A 200 17.75 -15.40 -1.47
CA MET A 200 17.78 -15.45 -2.91
C MET A 200 18.05 -16.86 -3.39
N ASN A 201 17.23 -17.33 -4.31
CA ASN A 201 17.39 -18.62 -4.97
C ASN A 201 17.89 -18.36 -6.40
N ASP A 202 18.85 -19.15 -6.85
CA ASP A 202 19.37 -19.20 -8.23
C ASP A 202 19.90 -17.87 -8.77
N GLY A 203 20.35 -16.97 -7.90
CA GLY A 203 20.89 -15.66 -8.27
C GLY A 203 22.31 -15.44 -7.78
N LEU A 204 23.16 -14.81 -8.62
CA LEU A 204 24.42 -14.23 -8.18
C LEU A 204 24.13 -12.85 -7.59
N ILE A 205 24.31 -12.72 -6.28
CA ILE A 205 24.29 -11.41 -5.63
C ILE A 205 25.64 -10.74 -5.91
N SER A 206 25.66 -9.70 -6.74
CA SER A 206 26.85 -8.89 -6.84
C SER A 206 26.99 -8.02 -5.58
N ARG A 207 28.25 -7.78 -5.17
CA ARG A 207 28.56 -6.89 -4.05
C ARG A 207 27.92 -5.50 -4.23
N ASN A 208 27.88 -5.01 -5.46
CA ASN A 208 27.25 -3.75 -5.82
C ASN A 208 25.73 -3.73 -5.56
N LEU A 209 25.05 -4.87 -5.71
CA LEU A 209 23.62 -4.97 -5.39
C LEU A 209 23.37 -4.86 -3.91
N MET A 210 24.20 -5.48 -3.09
CA MET A 210 24.11 -5.40 -1.62
C MET A 210 24.31 -3.97 -1.13
N GLU A 211 25.23 -3.24 -1.73
CA GLU A 211 25.47 -1.83 -1.46
C GLU A 211 24.29 -0.94 -1.84
N ILE A 212 23.68 -1.16 -3.01
CA ILE A 212 22.48 -0.43 -3.47
C ILE A 212 21.27 -0.67 -2.52
N LEU A 213 21.16 -1.87 -1.98
CA LEU A 213 20.11 -2.24 -1.03
C LEU A 213 20.42 -1.77 0.41
N GLY A 214 21.56 -1.13 0.66
CA GLY A 214 21.99 -0.69 1.98
C GLY A 214 22.32 -1.85 2.93
N LEU A 215 22.58 -3.03 2.39
CA LEU A 215 22.93 -4.23 3.16
C LEU A 215 24.45 -4.30 3.29
N ASN A 216 24.97 -3.98 4.48
CA ASN A 216 26.36 -4.23 4.81
C ASN A 216 26.57 -5.74 5.00
N VAL A 217 27.54 -6.30 4.28
CA VAL A 217 28.04 -7.69 4.42
C VAL A 217 29.39 -7.67 5.11
#